data_681fb09da44a02452f13fbfa8fe133a0
#
_entry.id   681fb09da44a02452f13fbfa8fe133a0
#
_cell.length_a   1.000
_cell.length_b   1.000
_cell.length_c   1.000
_cell.angle_alpha   90.00
_cell.angle_beta   90.00
_cell.angle_gamma   90.00
#
_symmetry.space_group_name_H-M   'P 1'
#
loop_
_entity.id
_entity.type
_entity.pdbx_description
1 polymer ?
#
loop_
_entity_poly.entity_id
_entity_poly.type
_entity_poly.pdbx_seq_one_letter_code
_entity_poly.pdbx_strand_id
1 'polypeptide(L)'
;TGLLTSNPSVAKPIILDKTGYIEITFNTVTGDYDIHSWTPTTASMVLDGSKKVDLGDGSGEQPAQICLAGEGLPGVGNWVTNPNAGVFLLKQDKGNPYRLYAEMKLKKGTKVAFTITQTHWWGWWPEPYWRFDNSGMNEKNVLNGGDNMKAVIAKQDGTYLFEFDYALLRSRITLVK
;
A
#
# COMPACT_ATOMS: atom_id res chain seq x y z
N THR A 1 7.80 10.50 -27.06
CA THR A 1 9.09 11.16 -26.76
C THR A 1 8.90 12.63 -26.51
N GLY A 2 9.70 13.22 -25.65
CA GLY A 2 9.70 14.64 -25.35
C GLY A 2 11.05 15.08 -24.73
N LEU A 3 11.16 16.37 -24.48
CA LEU A 3 12.33 16.95 -23.83
C LEU A 3 11.97 17.43 -22.43
N LEU A 4 12.80 17.09 -21.48
CA LEU A 4 12.75 17.65 -20.12
C LEU A 4 13.26 19.10 -20.15
N THR A 5 12.66 19.94 -19.33
CA THR A 5 13.13 21.33 -19.15
C THR A 5 13.17 21.68 -17.67
N SER A 6 14.19 22.41 -17.28
CA SER A 6 14.29 23.02 -15.95
C SER A 6 13.55 24.36 -15.86
N ASN A 7 13.05 24.90 -16.97
CA ASN A 7 12.31 26.16 -17.01
C ASN A 7 10.82 25.92 -16.78
N PRO A 8 10.24 26.24 -15.60
CA PRO A 8 8.85 26.00 -15.31
C PRO A 8 7.90 26.82 -16.19
N SER A 9 8.35 27.94 -16.78
CA SER A 9 7.50 28.78 -17.63
C SER A 9 7.19 28.15 -19.00
N VAL A 10 7.99 27.18 -19.43
CA VAL A 10 7.77 26.45 -20.69
C VAL A 10 7.49 24.96 -20.48
N ALA A 11 7.50 24.51 -19.25
CA ALA A 11 7.14 23.14 -18.92
C ALA A 11 5.67 22.87 -19.25
N LYS A 12 5.41 21.76 -19.92
CA LYS A 12 4.06 21.29 -20.22
C LYS A 12 3.78 20.00 -19.43
N PRO A 13 2.57 19.84 -18.89
CA PRO A 13 2.20 18.60 -18.25
C PRO A 13 2.24 17.43 -19.24
N ILE A 14 2.67 16.27 -18.75
CA ILE A 14 2.52 15.02 -19.48
C ILE A 14 1.05 14.61 -19.35
N ILE A 15 0.36 14.49 -20.47
CA ILE A 15 -1.04 14.04 -20.50
C ILE A 15 -1.04 12.55 -20.82
N LEU A 16 -1.63 11.78 -19.92
CA LEU A 16 -1.83 10.34 -20.11
C LEU A 16 -3.28 10.12 -20.57
N ASP A 17 -3.45 9.48 -21.69
CA ASP A 17 -4.75 9.18 -22.29
C ASP A 17 -5.29 7.79 -21.87
N LYS A 18 -4.54 7.06 -21.08
CA LYS A 18 -4.88 5.71 -20.62
C LYS A 18 -4.66 5.55 -19.13
N THR A 19 -5.50 4.75 -18.50
CA THR A 19 -5.31 4.25 -17.15
C THR A 19 -4.41 3.02 -17.19
N GLY A 20 -3.58 2.83 -16.16
CA GLY A 20 -2.71 1.66 -16.03
C GLY A 20 -1.33 2.04 -15.52
N TYR A 21 -0.43 1.08 -15.61
CA TYR A 21 0.96 1.31 -15.26
C TYR A 21 1.73 1.83 -16.47
N ILE A 22 2.58 2.79 -16.21
CA ILE A 22 3.48 3.36 -17.22
C ILE A 22 4.91 3.31 -16.71
N GLU A 23 5.84 3.18 -17.63
CA GLU A 23 7.25 3.41 -17.40
C GLU A 23 7.66 4.69 -18.10
N ILE A 24 8.38 5.54 -17.39
CA ILE A 24 8.98 6.75 -17.95
C ILE A 24 10.49 6.60 -17.89
N THR A 25 11.11 6.54 -19.04
CA THR A 25 12.57 6.56 -19.15
C THR A 25 13.04 7.95 -19.59
N PHE A 26 14.15 8.42 -19.07
CA PHE A 26 14.72 9.70 -19.49
C PHE A 26 16.23 9.66 -19.52
N ASN A 27 16.79 10.39 -20.46
CA ASN A 27 18.23 10.56 -20.61
C ASN A 27 18.64 11.87 -19.92
N THR A 28 19.40 11.75 -18.84
CA THR A 28 19.86 12.91 -18.05
C THR A 28 20.90 13.78 -18.78
N VAL A 29 21.53 13.29 -19.84
CA VAL A 29 22.51 14.01 -20.63
C VAL A 29 21.84 14.82 -21.72
N THR A 30 20.91 14.21 -22.47
CA THR A 30 20.23 14.88 -23.60
C THR A 30 18.92 15.57 -23.21
N GLY A 31 18.33 15.18 -22.07
CA GLY A 31 17.00 15.65 -21.64
C GLY A 31 15.84 14.94 -22.33
N ASP A 32 16.10 13.99 -23.21
CA ASP A 32 15.04 13.24 -23.86
C ASP A 32 14.32 12.32 -22.88
N TYR A 33 13.02 12.14 -23.07
CA TYR A 33 12.24 11.15 -22.34
C TYR A 33 11.31 10.36 -23.25
N ASP A 34 10.95 9.17 -22.80
CA ASP A 34 9.97 8.32 -23.44
C ASP A 34 8.99 7.74 -22.40
N ILE A 35 7.76 7.47 -22.83
CA ILE A 35 6.69 6.95 -21.98
C ILE A 35 6.05 5.76 -22.69
N HIS A 36 5.99 4.63 -22.00
CA HIS A 36 5.34 3.43 -22.53
C HIS A 36 4.53 2.72 -21.45
N SER A 37 3.60 1.88 -21.87
CA SER A 37 2.86 1.02 -20.96
C SER A 37 3.80 0.02 -20.31
N TRP A 38 3.62 -0.17 -19.01
CA TRP A 38 4.36 -1.18 -18.25
C TRP A 38 3.38 -2.22 -17.70
N THR A 39 3.76 -3.49 -17.76
CA THR A 39 2.98 -4.58 -17.20
C THR A 39 3.69 -5.09 -15.95
N PRO A 40 3.01 -5.13 -14.78
CA PRO A 40 3.59 -5.70 -13.58
C PRO A 40 4.06 -7.14 -13.79
N THR A 41 5.26 -7.44 -13.32
CA THR A 41 5.82 -8.80 -13.33
C THR A 41 5.30 -9.66 -12.19
N THR A 42 4.87 -9.01 -11.10
CA THR A 42 4.23 -9.68 -9.97
C THR A 42 2.83 -10.13 -10.36
N ALA A 43 2.48 -11.37 -10.09
CA ALA A 43 1.12 -11.87 -10.30
C ALA A 43 0.14 -11.13 -9.36
N SER A 44 -1.04 -10.79 -9.87
CA SER A 44 -2.07 -10.20 -9.04
C SER A 44 -2.66 -11.21 -8.05
N MET A 45 -2.91 -10.76 -6.82
CA MET A 45 -3.68 -11.52 -5.86
C MET A 45 -5.16 -11.47 -6.21
N VAL A 46 -5.86 -12.55 -5.92
CA VAL A 46 -7.32 -12.61 -5.99
C VAL A 46 -7.85 -12.73 -4.56
N LEU A 47 -8.49 -11.67 -4.06
CA LEU A 47 -9.08 -11.60 -2.72
C LEU A 47 -10.60 -11.77 -2.80
N ASP A 48 -11.06 -12.79 -3.49
CA ASP A 48 -12.48 -13.11 -3.71
C ASP A 48 -13.02 -14.19 -2.76
N GLY A 49 -12.20 -14.62 -1.81
CA GLY A 49 -12.52 -15.69 -0.86
C GLY A 49 -12.21 -17.10 -1.35
N SER A 50 -11.75 -17.27 -2.59
CA SER A 50 -11.35 -18.59 -3.13
C SER A 50 -10.11 -19.15 -2.44
N LYS A 51 -9.14 -18.29 -2.13
CA LYS A 51 -7.97 -18.67 -1.35
C LYS A 51 -8.30 -18.68 0.14
N LYS A 52 -8.01 -19.78 0.80
CA LYS A 52 -8.22 -19.94 2.23
C LYS A 52 -6.92 -20.16 2.96
N VAL A 53 -6.90 -19.81 4.22
CA VAL A 53 -5.79 -19.99 5.15
C VAL A 53 -6.31 -20.55 6.48
N ASP A 54 -5.57 -21.47 7.06
CA ASP A 54 -5.85 -21.93 8.44
C ASP A 54 -5.32 -20.87 9.41
N LEU A 55 -6.18 -20.39 10.29
CA LEU A 55 -5.84 -19.36 11.27
C LEU A 55 -5.01 -19.91 12.45
N GLY A 56 -4.94 -21.23 12.60
CA GLY A 56 -4.17 -21.88 13.68
C GLY A 56 -4.77 -21.68 15.08
N ASP A 57 -6.00 -21.17 15.17
CA ASP A 57 -6.71 -20.91 16.42
C ASP A 57 -7.85 -21.93 16.68
N GLY A 58 -7.92 -22.97 15.86
CA GLY A 58 -8.97 -23.99 15.92
C GLY A 58 -10.27 -23.65 15.19
N SER A 59 -10.40 -22.46 14.58
CA SER A 59 -11.57 -22.06 13.81
C SER A 59 -11.57 -22.63 12.38
N GLY A 60 -10.48 -23.29 11.97
CA GLY A 60 -10.30 -23.86 10.65
C GLY A 60 -9.95 -22.84 9.57
N GLU A 61 -10.12 -23.25 8.32
CA GLU A 61 -9.80 -22.42 7.17
C GLU A 61 -10.78 -21.27 6.98
N GLN A 62 -10.26 -20.07 6.79
CA GLN A 62 -10.99 -18.84 6.52
C GLN A 62 -10.51 -18.21 5.21
N PRO A 63 -11.33 -17.40 4.52
CA PRO A 63 -10.88 -16.66 3.36
C PRO A 63 -9.64 -15.82 3.67
N ALA A 64 -8.62 -15.90 2.83
CA ALA A 64 -7.43 -15.07 2.96
C ALA A 64 -7.79 -13.60 2.74
N GLN A 65 -7.37 -12.73 3.65
CA GLN A 65 -7.58 -11.28 3.59
C GLN A 65 -6.25 -10.58 3.90
N ILE A 66 -6.13 -9.34 3.48
CA ILE A 66 -4.97 -8.50 3.81
C ILE A 66 -5.40 -7.44 4.81
N CYS A 67 -4.59 -7.26 5.82
CA CYS A 67 -4.86 -6.31 6.91
C CYS A 67 -3.61 -5.51 7.28
N LEU A 68 -3.83 -4.45 8.03
CA LEU A 68 -2.79 -3.76 8.79
C LEU A 68 -2.74 -4.34 10.20
N ALA A 69 -1.56 -4.70 10.65
CA ALA A 69 -1.30 -5.09 12.03
C ALA A 69 -0.33 -4.07 12.65
N GLY A 70 -0.72 -3.45 13.75
CA GLY A 70 0.09 -2.39 14.33
C GLY A 70 -0.53 -1.69 15.53
N GLU A 71 -0.06 -0.49 15.78
CA GLU A 71 -0.51 0.38 16.88
C GLU A 71 -1.32 1.56 16.34
N GLY A 72 -2.29 2.02 17.14
CA GLY A 72 -3.07 3.23 16.86
C GLY A 72 -4.06 3.10 15.71
N LEU A 73 -4.30 1.91 15.20
CA LEU A 73 -5.31 1.65 14.20
C LEU A 73 -6.71 1.78 14.84
N PRO A 74 -7.65 2.50 14.20
CA PRO A 74 -8.95 2.74 14.82
C PRO A 74 -9.82 1.48 14.88
N GLY A 75 -10.40 1.23 16.06
CA GLY A 75 -11.39 0.17 16.28
C GLY A 75 -10.85 -1.25 16.36
N VAL A 76 -9.54 -1.42 16.39
CA VAL A 76 -8.90 -2.76 16.51
C VAL A 76 -7.83 -2.77 17.60
N GLY A 77 -7.51 -3.98 18.10
CA GLY A 77 -6.40 -4.16 19.02
C GLY A 77 -5.04 -3.98 18.37
N ASN A 78 -4.01 -3.75 19.19
CA ASN A 78 -2.64 -3.62 18.70
C ASN A 78 -2.11 -4.99 18.23
N TRP A 79 -1.49 -4.99 17.06
CA TRP A 79 -0.81 -6.16 16.45
C TRP A 79 -1.70 -7.39 16.22
N VAL A 80 -3.00 -7.18 16.03
CA VAL A 80 -3.95 -8.25 15.77
C VAL A 80 -3.93 -8.64 14.29
N THR A 81 -3.82 -9.93 14.03
CA THR A 81 -3.85 -10.53 12.67
C THR A 81 -4.95 -11.57 12.51
N ASN A 82 -5.52 -12.05 13.61
CA ASN A 82 -6.63 -13.00 13.59
C ASN A 82 -7.96 -12.26 13.36
N PRO A 83 -8.70 -12.55 12.27
CA PRO A 83 -9.96 -11.87 11.96
C PRO A 83 -11.05 -12.10 13.02
N ASN A 84 -11.02 -13.21 13.76
CA ASN A 84 -11.95 -13.49 14.84
C ASN A 84 -11.75 -12.54 16.05
N ALA A 85 -10.57 -11.96 16.20
CA ALA A 85 -10.27 -10.96 17.22
C ALA A 85 -10.47 -9.51 16.72
N GLY A 86 -10.90 -9.34 15.46
CA GLY A 86 -11.05 -8.05 14.80
C GLY A 86 -9.72 -7.50 14.26
N VAL A 87 -9.67 -7.29 12.95
CA VAL A 87 -8.48 -6.79 12.24
C VAL A 87 -8.82 -5.58 11.40
N PHE A 88 -7.82 -4.76 11.09
CA PHE A 88 -7.98 -3.60 10.21
C PHE A 88 -7.77 -4.01 8.75
N LEU A 89 -8.86 -4.37 8.08
CA LEU A 89 -8.81 -4.92 6.72
C LEU A 89 -8.48 -3.87 5.67
N LEU A 90 -7.69 -4.25 4.67
CA LEU A 90 -7.55 -3.54 3.42
C LEU A 90 -8.58 -4.02 2.42
N LYS A 91 -9.07 -3.10 1.61
CA LYS A 91 -9.92 -3.36 0.45
C LYS A 91 -9.07 -3.43 -0.81
N GLN A 92 -9.42 -4.32 -1.72
CA GLN A 92 -8.82 -4.37 -3.05
C GLN A 92 -9.59 -3.47 -4.00
N ASP A 93 -8.87 -2.70 -4.80
CA ASP A 93 -9.48 -1.85 -5.83
C ASP A 93 -10.00 -2.72 -6.98
N LYS A 94 -11.24 -2.47 -7.40
CA LYS A 94 -11.88 -3.23 -8.48
C LYS A 94 -11.28 -2.97 -9.85
N GLY A 95 -10.75 -1.78 -10.06
CA GLY A 95 -10.11 -1.36 -11.32
C GLY A 95 -8.62 -1.64 -11.38
N ASN A 96 -7.99 -1.87 -10.23
CA ASN A 96 -6.58 -2.20 -10.13
C ASN A 96 -6.33 -3.24 -9.03
N PRO A 97 -6.20 -4.53 -9.37
CA PRO A 97 -6.05 -5.60 -8.38
C PRO A 97 -4.76 -5.50 -7.56
N TYR A 98 -3.77 -4.71 -7.99
CA TYR A 98 -2.54 -4.47 -7.24
C TYR A 98 -2.68 -3.40 -6.16
N ARG A 99 -3.75 -2.59 -6.21
CA ARG A 99 -3.99 -1.53 -5.24
C ARG A 99 -4.86 -2.01 -4.10
N LEU A 100 -4.29 -1.94 -2.89
CA LEU A 100 -4.98 -2.16 -1.62
C LEU A 100 -5.15 -0.82 -0.91
N TYR A 101 -6.27 -0.61 -0.23
CA TYR A 101 -6.52 0.65 0.46
C TYR A 101 -7.43 0.50 1.67
N ALA A 102 -7.35 1.46 2.57
CA ALA A 102 -8.29 1.62 3.67
C ALA A 102 -8.39 3.08 4.11
N GLU A 103 -9.54 3.46 4.65
CA GLU A 103 -9.75 4.76 5.31
C GLU A 103 -9.63 4.62 6.82
N MET A 104 -8.90 5.55 7.44
CA MET A 104 -8.69 5.63 8.88
C MET A 104 -9.21 6.98 9.39
N LYS A 105 -10.15 6.96 10.34
CA LYS A 105 -10.57 8.15 11.06
C LYS A 105 -9.61 8.38 12.23
N LEU A 106 -8.76 9.38 12.13
CA LEU A 106 -7.77 9.69 13.15
C LEU A 106 -8.02 11.06 13.79
N LYS A 107 -7.74 11.13 15.07
CA LYS A 107 -7.68 12.39 15.83
C LYS A 107 -6.27 12.97 15.73
N LYS A 108 -6.18 14.30 15.77
CA LYS A 108 -4.89 15.00 15.88
C LYS A 108 -4.07 14.41 17.03
N GLY A 109 -2.82 14.13 16.76
CA GLY A 109 -1.90 13.54 17.73
C GLY A 109 -1.94 12.01 17.80
N THR A 110 -2.90 11.33 17.14
CA THR A 110 -2.88 9.86 17.06
C THR A 110 -1.61 9.41 16.37
N LYS A 111 -0.86 8.55 17.04
CA LYS A 111 0.32 7.89 16.53
C LYS A 111 -0.09 6.54 15.93
N VAL A 112 0.22 6.29 14.69
CA VAL A 112 0.00 5.00 14.03
C VAL A 112 1.32 4.41 13.56
N ALA A 113 1.50 3.11 13.78
CA ALA A 113 2.64 2.34 13.29
C ALA A 113 2.17 0.93 12.98
N PHE A 114 2.40 0.43 11.78
CA PHE A 114 1.86 -0.87 11.37
C PHE A 114 2.72 -1.54 10.30
N THR A 115 2.39 -2.77 10.00
CA THR A 115 2.85 -3.52 8.84
C THR A 115 1.66 -4.03 8.04
N ILE A 116 1.91 -4.45 6.81
CA ILE A 116 0.91 -5.06 5.93
C ILE A 116 1.09 -6.57 6.01
N THR A 117 0.02 -7.30 6.28
CA THR A 117 0.07 -8.75 6.44
C THR A 117 -1.24 -9.40 6.02
N GLN A 118 -1.26 -10.73 5.90
CA GLN A 118 -2.50 -11.45 5.76
C GLN A 118 -3.15 -11.71 7.13
N THR A 119 -4.47 -11.94 7.12
CA THR A 119 -5.21 -12.46 8.27
C THR A 119 -4.82 -13.91 8.52
N HIS A 120 -3.83 -14.09 9.36
CA HIS A 120 -3.29 -15.39 9.69
C HIS A 120 -2.76 -15.37 11.12
N TRP A 121 -2.79 -16.50 11.79
CA TRP A 121 -2.28 -16.64 13.15
C TRP A 121 -0.87 -16.09 13.33
N TRP A 122 0.02 -16.32 12.33
CA TRP A 122 1.41 -15.83 12.33
C TRP A 122 1.61 -14.52 11.58
N GLY A 123 0.61 -14.02 10.91
CA GLY A 123 0.58 -12.67 10.41
C GLY A 123 1.37 -12.32 9.15
N TRP A 124 1.98 -13.25 8.45
CA TRP A 124 2.79 -12.95 7.28
C TRP A 124 2.36 -13.72 6.06
N TRP A 125 1.81 -13.01 5.09
CA TRP A 125 1.44 -13.55 3.79
C TRP A 125 1.15 -12.42 2.78
N PRO A 126 1.15 -12.70 1.47
CA PRO A 126 1.75 -13.88 0.84
C PRO A 126 3.25 -13.91 1.04
N GLU A 127 3.86 -15.04 0.85
CA GLU A 127 5.31 -15.08 0.71
C GLU A 127 5.69 -14.61 -0.70
N PRO A 128 6.50 -13.56 -0.82
CA PRO A 128 7.08 -12.73 0.23
C PRO A 128 6.07 -11.79 0.89
N TYR A 129 6.17 -11.57 2.19
CA TYR A 129 5.36 -10.60 2.92
C TYR A 129 5.90 -9.18 2.74
N TRP A 130 5.03 -8.18 2.95
CA TRP A 130 5.40 -6.79 2.75
C TRP A 130 5.71 -6.09 4.06
N ARG A 131 6.93 -5.56 4.15
CA ARG A 131 7.38 -4.75 5.26
C ARG A 131 7.95 -3.44 4.74
N PHE A 132 7.93 -2.44 5.60
CA PHE A 132 8.46 -1.13 5.25
C PHE A 132 9.99 -1.12 5.38
N ASP A 133 10.62 -0.21 4.64
CA ASP A 133 12.09 -0.03 4.67
C ASP A 133 12.57 0.79 5.87
N ASN A 134 11.73 0.97 6.88
CA ASN A 134 12.03 1.71 8.11
C ASN A 134 12.24 3.24 7.94
N SER A 135 11.86 3.80 6.83
CA SER A 135 12.09 5.22 6.51
C SER A 135 10.83 6.10 6.57
N GLY A 136 9.74 5.55 7.07
CA GLY A 136 8.43 6.20 7.05
C GLY A 136 7.61 5.74 5.86
N MET A 137 6.41 6.27 5.71
CA MET A 137 5.43 5.64 4.83
C MET A 137 5.17 6.35 3.52
N ASN A 138 5.10 7.67 3.52
CA ASN A 138 4.43 8.41 2.44
C ASN A 138 5.07 8.28 1.07
N GLU A 139 6.35 7.94 1.00
CA GLU A 139 7.10 7.98 -0.26
C GLU A 139 8.06 6.81 -0.41
N LYS A 140 7.90 5.79 0.45
CA LYS A 140 8.87 4.71 0.50
C LYS A 140 8.33 3.42 -0.05
N ASN A 141 9.23 2.62 -0.56
CA ASN A 141 8.93 1.28 -1.00
C ASN A 141 8.62 0.39 0.21
N VAL A 142 7.70 -0.52 0.01
CA VAL A 142 7.50 -1.65 0.91
C VAL A 142 8.46 -2.75 0.48
N LEU A 143 9.30 -3.20 1.40
CA LEU A 143 10.31 -4.21 1.12
C LEU A 143 9.92 -5.54 1.76
N ASN A 144 10.16 -6.60 1.04
CA ASN A 144 10.05 -7.94 1.60
C ASN A 144 11.13 -8.15 2.67
N GLY A 145 10.71 -8.52 3.89
CA GLY A 145 11.63 -8.72 5.00
C GLY A 145 12.16 -7.44 5.65
N GLY A 146 11.66 -6.26 5.24
CA GLY A 146 11.95 -4.99 5.90
C GLY A 146 11.29 -4.89 7.28
N ASP A 147 11.35 -3.73 7.90
CA ASP A 147 10.82 -3.47 9.23
C ASP A 147 9.37 -2.96 9.19
N ASN A 148 8.78 -2.72 10.34
CA ASN A 148 7.49 -2.07 10.48
C ASN A 148 7.61 -0.59 10.06
N MET A 149 6.49 -0.01 9.63
CA MET A 149 6.43 1.40 9.33
C MET A 149 6.86 2.23 10.55
N LYS A 150 7.68 3.26 10.32
CA LYS A 150 7.94 4.27 11.34
C LYS A 150 6.64 4.97 11.73
N ALA A 151 6.50 5.25 13.01
CA ALA A 151 5.31 5.91 13.51
C ALA A 151 5.05 7.24 12.83
N VAL A 152 3.82 7.41 12.36
CA VAL A 152 3.29 8.66 11.80
C VAL A 152 2.29 9.25 12.77
N ILE A 153 2.36 10.56 12.99
CA ILE A 153 1.44 11.28 13.87
C ILE A 153 0.46 12.06 13.01
N ALA A 154 -0.84 11.84 13.23
CA ALA A 154 -1.89 12.61 12.58
C ALA A 154 -1.79 14.09 12.95
N LYS A 155 -1.63 14.96 11.95
CA LYS A 155 -1.44 16.41 12.15
C LYS A 155 -2.74 17.15 12.49
N GLN A 156 -3.88 16.57 12.12
CA GLN A 156 -5.21 17.11 12.41
C GLN A 156 -6.25 15.99 12.48
N ASP A 157 -7.44 16.30 12.98
CA ASP A 157 -8.59 15.39 12.91
C ASP A 157 -8.98 15.18 11.44
N GLY A 158 -9.33 13.96 11.08
CA GLY A 158 -9.81 13.73 9.73
C GLY A 158 -9.82 12.26 9.30
N THR A 159 -10.24 12.06 8.07
CA THR A 159 -10.16 10.77 7.39
C THR A 159 -8.87 10.73 6.58
N TYR A 160 -8.06 9.74 6.87
CA TYR A 160 -6.80 9.47 6.18
C TYR A 160 -6.98 8.24 5.29
N LEU A 161 -6.63 8.35 4.03
CA LEU A 161 -6.58 7.24 3.09
C LEU A 161 -5.18 6.63 3.09
N PHE A 162 -5.09 5.37 3.48
CA PHE A 162 -3.91 4.54 3.25
C PHE A 162 -4.06 3.82 1.92
N GLU A 163 -3.03 3.85 1.12
CA GLU A 163 -2.95 3.14 -0.16
C GLU A 163 -1.64 2.37 -0.24
N PHE A 164 -1.71 1.16 -0.77
CA PHE A 164 -0.57 0.32 -1.04
C PHE A 164 -0.72 -0.33 -2.41
N ASP A 165 0.27 -0.14 -3.27
CA ASP A 165 0.38 -0.81 -4.55
C ASP A 165 1.54 -1.81 -4.48
N TYR A 166 1.20 -3.10 -4.48
CA TYR A 166 2.21 -4.13 -4.32
C TYR A 166 2.95 -4.49 -5.64
N ALA A 167 2.48 -4.05 -6.80
CA ALA A 167 3.25 -4.16 -8.03
C ALA A 167 4.41 -3.16 -8.06
N LEU A 168 4.18 -1.97 -7.52
CA LEU A 168 5.18 -0.91 -7.44
C LEU A 168 5.95 -0.91 -6.13
N LEU A 169 5.52 -1.68 -5.12
CA LEU A 169 6.02 -1.64 -3.74
C LEU A 169 5.99 -0.21 -3.18
N ARG A 170 4.86 0.48 -3.35
CA ARG A 170 4.65 1.87 -2.94
C ARG A 170 3.45 1.99 -2.01
N SER A 171 3.60 2.82 -1.02
CA SER A 171 2.52 3.14 -0.08
C SER A 171 2.48 4.62 0.22
N ARG A 172 1.29 5.10 0.60
CA ARG A 172 1.10 6.46 1.08
C ARG A 172 -0.06 6.55 2.06
N ILE A 173 -0.02 7.58 2.91
CA ILE A 173 -1.17 8.06 3.68
C ILE A 173 -1.47 9.48 3.26
N THR A 174 -2.73 9.76 2.93
CA THR A 174 -3.19 11.08 2.52
C THR A 174 -4.40 11.49 3.36
N LEU A 175 -4.41 12.70 3.89
CA LEU A 175 -5.61 13.29 4.48
C LEU A 175 -6.60 13.62 3.36
N VAL A 176 -7.83 13.08 3.43
CA VAL A 176 -8.84 13.25 2.39
C VAL A 176 -10.08 14.01 2.84
N LYS A 177 -10.33 14.11 4.18
CA LYS A 177 -11.43 14.88 4.80
C LYS A 177 -11.07 15.30 6.20
#